data_5ab8e36208a71fc76bd2b5384c2c923b
#
_entry.id   5ab8e36208a71fc76bd2b5384c2c923b
#
_cell.length_a   1.000
_cell.length_b   1.000
_cell.length_c   1.000
_cell.angle_alpha   90.00
_cell.angle_beta   90.00
_cell.angle_gamma   90.00
#
_symmetry.space_group_name_H-M   'P 1'
#
loop_
_entity.id
_entity.type
_entity.pdbx_description
1 polymer ?
#
loop_
_entity_poly.entity_id
_entity_poly.type
_entity_poly.pdbx_seq_one_letter_code
_entity_poly.pdbx_strand_id
1 'polypeptide(L)'
;MKLCILALVVVLALLLVSGCSQPANENVNNVPTATPVAKATATPDEFAVARASYAKHCSACHGDEGKGGLVKVEKTRLKVPSLREGHALDHPDEKLVKQITNGGDGMPKFKDKLSSEEINAMVRFVRHEFQGK
;
A
#
# COMPACT_ATOMS: atom_id res chain seq x y z
N MET A 1 27.95 24.79 -44.12
CA MET A 1 27.39 24.07 -42.97
C MET A 1 25.95 24.44 -42.61
N LYS A 2 25.50 25.69 -42.73
CA LYS A 2 24.12 26.09 -42.40
C LYS A 2 23.05 25.58 -43.36
N LEU A 3 23.38 25.39 -44.66
CA LEU A 3 22.45 24.93 -45.70
C LEU A 3 22.08 23.42 -45.54
N CYS A 4 23.03 22.59 -45.09
CA CYS A 4 22.79 21.15 -44.87
C CYS A 4 21.88 20.87 -43.70
N ILE A 5 21.91 21.72 -42.66
CA ILE A 5 21.05 21.57 -41.46
C ILE A 5 19.60 21.90 -41.80
N LEU A 6 19.35 22.91 -42.64
CA LEU A 6 18.00 23.26 -43.08
C LEU A 6 17.34 22.15 -43.92
N ALA A 7 18.11 21.51 -44.80
CA ALA A 7 17.60 20.39 -45.61
C ALA A 7 17.23 19.17 -44.76
N LEU A 8 17.98 18.90 -43.68
CA LEU A 8 17.71 17.77 -42.79
C LEU A 8 16.44 17.96 -41.93
N VAL A 9 16.18 19.20 -41.51
CA VAL A 9 14.99 19.53 -40.71
C VAL A 9 13.71 19.43 -41.55
N VAL A 10 13.74 19.83 -42.83
CA VAL A 10 12.59 19.74 -43.73
C VAL A 10 12.24 18.28 -44.09
N VAL A 11 13.24 17.41 -44.23
CA VAL A 11 12.99 15.97 -44.49
C VAL A 11 12.42 15.27 -43.28
N LEU A 12 12.85 15.63 -42.08
CA LEU A 12 12.32 15.03 -40.84
C LEU A 12 10.87 15.46 -40.51
N ALA A 13 10.46 16.67 -40.96
CA ALA A 13 9.11 17.16 -40.76
C ALA A 13 8.06 16.52 -41.68
N LEU A 14 8.47 15.93 -42.80
CA LEU A 14 7.56 15.29 -43.77
C LEU A 14 7.20 13.82 -43.44
N LEU A 15 7.87 13.21 -42.49
CA LEU A 15 7.64 11.81 -42.09
C LEU A 15 6.61 11.60 -40.97
N LEU A 16 6.02 12.68 -40.45
CA LEU A 16 5.09 12.59 -39.31
C LEU A 16 3.60 12.68 -39.69
N VAL A 17 3.24 12.64 -40.97
CA VAL A 17 1.83 12.66 -41.42
C VAL A 17 1.48 11.33 -42.08
N SER A 18 1.65 10.22 -41.39
CA SER A 18 1.02 8.96 -41.76
C SER A 18 -0.11 8.68 -40.76
N GLY A 19 -1.28 9.19 -41.12
CA GLY A 19 -2.52 8.92 -40.39
C GLY A 19 -2.87 7.45 -40.49
N CYS A 20 -3.00 6.79 -39.33
CA CYS A 20 -3.69 5.52 -39.18
C CYS A 20 -5.18 5.74 -39.32
N SER A 21 -5.74 5.52 -40.49
CA SER A 21 -7.17 5.30 -40.67
C SER A 21 -7.47 3.88 -40.24
N GLN A 22 -8.21 3.71 -39.13
CA GLN A 22 -8.81 2.44 -38.78
C GLN A 22 -10.08 2.22 -39.63
N PRO A 23 -10.23 1.10 -40.30
CA PRO A 23 -11.51 0.73 -40.89
C PRO A 23 -12.43 0.23 -39.78
N ALA A 24 -13.55 0.88 -39.64
CA ALA A 24 -14.71 0.36 -38.91
C ALA A 24 -15.18 -0.90 -39.63
N ASN A 25 -15.09 -2.06 -39.02
CA ASN A 25 -15.80 -3.24 -39.46
C ASN A 25 -16.76 -3.68 -38.37
N GLU A 26 -17.99 -3.24 -38.52
CA GLU A 26 -19.14 -3.80 -37.82
C GLU A 26 -19.39 -5.20 -38.37
N ASN A 27 -19.14 -6.22 -37.61
CA ASN A 27 -19.83 -7.48 -37.74
C ASN A 27 -20.24 -7.99 -36.35
N VAL A 28 -21.40 -7.49 -35.94
CA VAL A 28 -22.12 -7.99 -34.79
C VAL A 28 -22.89 -9.20 -35.26
N ASN A 29 -22.43 -10.42 -34.97
CA ASN A 29 -23.27 -11.61 -34.76
C ASN A 29 -22.39 -12.85 -34.73
N ASN A 30 -21.82 -13.10 -33.57
CA ASN A 30 -21.64 -14.41 -32.95
C ASN A 30 -20.92 -14.24 -31.62
N VAL A 31 -21.69 -13.85 -30.60
CA VAL A 31 -21.25 -13.98 -29.22
C VAL A 31 -21.64 -15.39 -28.79
N PRO A 32 -20.67 -16.30 -28.59
CA PRO A 32 -20.96 -17.48 -27.79
C PRO A 32 -21.33 -16.94 -26.40
N THR A 33 -22.51 -17.31 -25.96
CA THR A 33 -23.00 -17.07 -24.59
C THR A 33 -21.93 -17.52 -23.61
N ALA A 34 -21.04 -16.63 -23.24
CA ALA A 34 -20.15 -16.83 -22.10
C ALA A 34 -21.07 -16.90 -20.88
N THR A 35 -21.26 -18.12 -20.37
CA THR A 35 -21.78 -18.32 -19.02
C THR A 35 -21.13 -17.29 -18.11
N PRO A 36 -21.90 -16.46 -17.38
CA PRO A 36 -21.28 -15.55 -16.42
C PRO A 36 -20.55 -16.42 -15.41
N VAL A 37 -19.21 -16.42 -15.52
CA VAL A 37 -18.36 -16.87 -14.41
C VAL A 37 -18.79 -15.98 -13.25
N ALA A 38 -19.53 -16.57 -12.31
CA ALA A 38 -19.89 -15.94 -11.07
C ALA A 38 -18.58 -15.39 -10.48
N LYS A 39 -18.38 -14.10 -10.61
CA LYS A 39 -17.33 -13.37 -9.93
C LYS A 39 -17.57 -13.67 -8.45
N ALA A 40 -16.76 -14.58 -7.89
CA ALA A 40 -16.76 -14.82 -6.48
C ALA A 40 -16.64 -13.44 -5.84
N THR A 41 -17.71 -12.98 -5.21
CA THR A 41 -17.73 -11.75 -4.46
C THR A 41 -16.88 -12.06 -3.23
N ALA A 42 -15.56 -11.87 -3.36
CA ALA A 42 -14.67 -11.89 -2.21
C ALA A 42 -15.24 -10.86 -1.25
N THR A 43 -15.62 -11.31 -0.06
CA THR A 43 -15.95 -10.40 1.03
C THR A 43 -14.80 -9.39 1.13
N PRO A 44 -15.05 -8.09 1.06
CA PRO A 44 -13.97 -7.13 1.17
C PRO A 44 -13.20 -7.40 2.46
N ASP A 45 -11.87 -7.59 2.35
CA ASP A 45 -11.01 -7.68 3.53
C ASP A 45 -11.04 -6.31 4.24
N GLU A 46 -11.77 -6.21 5.34
CA GLU A 46 -11.93 -4.96 6.09
C GLU A 46 -10.60 -4.43 6.63
N PHE A 47 -9.59 -5.28 6.73
CA PHE A 47 -8.25 -4.93 7.18
C PHE A 47 -7.24 -4.71 6.05
N ALA A 48 -7.61 -4.82 4.79
CA ALA A 48 -6.68 -4.71 3.66
C ALA A 48 -5.85 -3.43 3.70
N VAL A 49 -6.50 -2.28 3.96
CA VAL A 49 -5.81 -0.97 4.05
C VAL A 49 -4.90 -0.91 5.28
N ALA A 50 -5.38 -1.36 6.42
CA ALA A 50 -4.59 -1.37 7.66
C ALA A 50 -3.40 -2.33 7.55
N ARG A 51 -3.57 -3.49 6.92
CA ARG A 51 -2.50 -4.46 6.63
C ARG A 51 -1.41 -3.85 5.73
N ALA A 52 -1.80 -3.17 4.66
CA ALA A 52 -0.86 -2.47 3.78
C ALA A 52 -0.12 -1.35 4.52
N SER A 53 -0.82 -0.60 5.36
CA SER A 53 -0.23 0.45 6.20
C SER A 53 0.73 -0.13 7.24
N TYR A 54 0.39 -1.26 7.87
CA TYR A 54 1.27 -1.97 8.79
C TYR A 54 2.57 -2.42 8.11
N ALA A 55 2.48 -3.06 6.96
CA ALA A 55 3.63 -3.50 6.19
C ALA A 55 4.56 -2.33 5.82
N LYS A 56 3.98 -1.18 5.50
CA LYS A 56 4.74 0.01 5.11
C LYS A 56 5.41 0.74 6.29
N HIS A 57 4.77 0.78 7.45
CA HIS A 57 5.14 1.70 8.52
C HIS A 57 5.56 1.03 9.84
N CYS A 58 5.17 -0.23 10.05
CA CYS A 58 5.28 -0.88 11.36
C CYS A 58 6.17 -2.13 11.32
N SER A 59 6.06 -2.92 10.23
CA SER A 59 6.69 -4.25 10.15
C SER A 59 8.21 -4.22 10.28
N ALA A 60 8.86 -3.15 9.83
CA ALA A 60 10.33 -3.00 9.94
C ALA A 60 10.83 -3.09 11.39
N CYS A 61 10.02 -2.70 12.37
CA CYS A 61 10.34 -2.77 13.79
C CYS A 61 9.60 -3.91 14.50
N HIS A 62 8.30 -4.05 14.22
CA HIS A 62 7.47 -5.04 14.92
C HIS A 62 7.50 -6.44 14.29
N GLY A 63 8.12 -6.58 13.09
CA GLY A 63 8.08 -7.81 12.28
C GLY A 63 6.74 -8.00 11.58
N ASP A 64 6.70 -8.78 10.51
CA ASP A 64 5.48 -9.04 9.74
C ASP A 64 4.43 -9.78 10.56
N GLU A 65 4.87 -10.58 11.53
CA GLU A 65 4.02 -11.34 12.45
C GLU A 65 3.76 -10.64 13.80
N GLY A 66 4.20 -9.40 13.99
CA GLY A 66 4.02 -8.66 15.24
C GLY A 66 4.83 -9.18 16.43
N LYS A 67 5.86 -10.00 16.20
CA LYS A 67 6.67 -10.62 17.29
C LYS A 67 7.63 -9.64 17.95
N GLY A 68 7.96 -8.53 17.28
CA GLY A 68 8.95 -7.59 17.78
C GLY A 68 10.36 -8.20 17.79
N GLY A 69 11.16 -7.84 18.78
CA GLY A 69 12.52 -8.36 18.96
C GLY A 69 13.58 -7.26 19.00
N LEU A 70 14.84 -7.65 18.77
CA LEU A 70 15.95 -6.70 18.71
C LEU A 70 16.07 -6.16 17.29
N VAL A 71 15.82 -4.87 17.12
CA VAL A 71 15.97 -4.18 15.83
C VAL A 71 17.06 -3.11 15.92
N LYS A 72 17.78 -2.89 14.83
CA LYS A 72 18.76 -1.83 14.72
C LYS A 72 18.14 -0.66 13.98
N VAL A 73 18.04 0.47 14.66
CA VAL A 73 17.60 1.74 14.08
C VAL A 73 18.78 2.69 14.09
N GLU A 74 19.30 3.01 12.92
CA GLU A 74 20.54 3.78 12.74
C GLU A 74 21.72 3.16 13.53
N LYS A 75 22.16 3.84 14.60
CA LYS A 75 23.26 3.38 15.46
C LYS A 75 22.79 2.74 16.76
N THR A 76 21.48 2.72 17.02
CA THR A 76 20.89 2.23 18.28
C THR A 76 20.21 0.88 18.09
N ARG A 77 20.35 0.01 19.09
CA ARG A 77 19.56 -1.24 19.17
C ARG A 77 18.36 -0.99 20.06
N LEU A 78 17.18 -1.30 19.56
CA LEU A 78 15.93 -1.21 20.29
C LEU A 78 15.38 -2.60 20.53
N LYS A 79 14.90 -2.86 21.73
CA LYS A 79 14.11 -4.05 22.04
C LYS A 79 12.64 -3.70 21.86
N VAL A 80 12.09 -4.06 20.71
CA VAL A 80 10.68 -3.81 20.36
C VAL A 80 9.82 -4.89 21.00
N PRO A 81 8.80 -4.52 21.80
CA PRO A 81 7.93 -5.50 22.43
C PRO A 81 7.07 -6.23 21.40
N SER A 82 6.72 -7.49 21.71
CA SER A 82 5.77 -8.26 20.94
C SER A 82 4.37 -7.62 21.01
N LEU A 83 3.67 -7.61 19.87
CA LEU A 83 2.25 -7.21 19.82
C LEU A 83 1.31 -8.37 20.15
N ARG A 84 1.86 -9.61 20.20
CA ARG A 84 1.09 -10.86 20.35
C ARG A 84 1.01 -11.36 21.80
N GLU A 85 1.86 -10.87 22.65
CA GLU A 85 2.03 -11.39 23.99
C GLU A 85 2.52 -10.33 24.98
N GLY A 86 2.51 -10.66 26.26
CA GLY A 86 2.96 -9.78 27.32
C GLY A 86 2.05 -8.56 27.49
N HIS A 87 2.63 -7.46 27.97
CA HIS A 87 1.88 -6.26 28.36
C HIS A 87 1.08 -5.61 27.21
N ALA A 88 1.39 -5.90 25.96
CA ALA A 88 0.61 -5.37 24.83
C ALA A 88 -0.84 -5.88 24.82
N LEU A 89 -1.09 -7.07 25.37
CA LEU A 89 -2.43 -7.65 25.48
C LEU A 89 -3.29 -6.95 26.54
N ASP A 90 -2.66 -6.37 27.57
CA ASP A 90 -3.33 -5.77 28.72
C ASP A 90 -3.64 -4.29 28.50
N HIS A 91 -3.07 -3.69 27.45
CA HIS A 91 -3.32 -2.29 27.14
C HIS A 91 -4.69 -2.08 26.53
N PRO A 92 -5.47 -1.09 27.01
CA PRO A 92 -6.70 -0.68 26.35
C PRO A 92 -6.38 -0.02 25.00
N ASP A 93 -7.38 0.03 24.11
CA ASP A 93 -7.22 0.57 22.75
C ASP A 93 -6.74 2.02 22.74
N GLU A 94 -7.22 2.83 23.66
CA GLU A 94 -6.84 4.24 23.79
C GLU A 94 -5.33 4.39 24.05
N LYS A 95 -4.72 3.46 24.78
CA LYS A 95 -3.28 3.47 25.03
C LYS A 95 -2.51 3.12 23.77
N LEU A 96 -2.99 2.17 22.96
CA LEU A 96 -2.40 1.84 21.66
C LEU A 96 -2.56 3.01 20.68
N VAL A 97 -3.75 3.60 20.61
CA VAL A 97 -3.99 4.82 19.80
C VAL A 97 -3.02 5.93 20.19
N LYS A 98 -2.89 6.22 21.49
CA LYS A 98 -1.95 7.24 21.99
C LYS A 98 -0.51 6.93 21.63
N GLN A 99 -0.08 5.67 21.75
CA GLN A 99 1.27 5.24 21.43
C GLN A 99 1.57 5.42 19.92
N ILE A 100 0.65 5.01 19.05
CA ILE A 100 0.81 5.19 17.61
C ILE A 100 0.80 6.68 17.24
N THR A 101 -0.12 7.45 17.81
CA THR A 101 -0.26 8.89 17.52
C THR A 101 1.00 9.67 17.89
N ASN A 102 1.51 9.47 19.10
CA ASN A 102 2.55 10.32 19.68
C ASN A 102 3.95 9.70 19.67
N GLY A 103 4.04 8.38 19.45
CA GLY A 103 5.31 7.66 19.57
C GLY A 103 5.79 7.55 21.01
N GLY A 104 7.06 7.28 21.19
CA GLY A 104 7.74 7.15 22.49
C GLY A 104 8.51 5.83 22.59
N ASP A 105 9.47 5.75 23.52
CA ASP A 105 10.31 4.58 23.75
C ASP A 105 10.98 4.00 22.48
N GLY A 106 11.40 4.90 21.59
CA GLY A 106 12.01 4.56 20.30
C GLY A 106 11.01 4.35 19.15
N MET A 107 9.72 4.36 19.42
CA MET A 107 8.69 4.33 18.39
C MET A 107 8.46 5.75 17.83
N PRO A 108 8.49 5.96 16.50
CA PRO A 108 8.19 7.26 15.92
C PRO A 108 6.70 7.61 16.07
N LYS A 109 6.40 8.93 16.05
CA LYS A 109 5.02 9.42 15.99
C LYS A 109 4.44 9.23 14.59
N PHE A 110 3.16 8.90 14.51
CA PHE A 110 2.48 8.67 13.22
C PHE A 110 1.35 9.66 12.91
N LYS A 111 1.01 10.56 13.82
CA LYS A 111 -0.04 11.58 13.60
C LYS A 111 0.17 12.49 12.38
N ASP A 112 1.40 12.60 11.91
CA ASP A 112 1.74 13.40 10.73
C ASP A 112 1.74 12.56 9.44
N LYS A 113 1.49 11.23 9.56
CA LYS A 113 1.53 10.27 8.46
C LYS A 113 0.22 9.50 8.27
N LEU A 114 -0.53 9.35 9.34
CA LEU A 114 -1.79 8.61 9.40
C LEU A 114 -2.87 9.48 10.02
N SER A 115 -4.08 9.44 9.47
CA SER A 115 -5.25 10.08 10.05
C SER A 115 -5.69 9.36 11.32
N SER A 116 -6.57 9.99 12.10
CA SER A 116 -7.15 9.37 13.30
C SER A 116 -7.91 8.08 12.99
N GLU A 117 -8.59 8.04 11.84
CA GLU A 117 -9.35 6.89 11.36
C GLU A 117 -8.40 5.72 11.00
N GLU A 118 -7.27 6.03 10.33
CA GLU A 118 -6.25 5.03 9.99
C GLU A 118 -5.55 4.48 11.23
N ILE A 119 -5.29 5.33 12.24
CA ILE A 119 -4.72 4.90 13.53
C ILE A 119 -5.69 3.97 14.26
N ASN A 120 -6.98 4.32 14.31
CA ASN A 120 -7.99 3.44 14.91
C ASN A 120 -8.14 2.12 14.13
N ALA A 121 -8.11 2.17 12.81
CA ALA A 121 -8.12 0.96 11.97
C ALA A 121 -6.88 0.09 12.23
N MET A 122 -5.71 0.69 12.42
CA MET A 122 -4.48 0.00 12.77
C MET A 122 -4.59 -0.71 14.12
N VAL A 123 -5.19 -0.09 15.12
CA VAL A 123 -5.41 -0.74 16.42
C VAL A 123 -6.34 -1.95 16.27
N ARG A 124 -7.46 -1.83 15.54
CA ARG A 124 -8.34 -2.97 15.29
C ARG A 124 -7.62 -4.09 14.52
N PHE A 125 -6.82 -3.75 13.52
CA PHE A 125 -6.00 -4.71 12.79
C PHE A 125 -5.04 -5.46 13.72
N VAL A 126 -4.31 -4.76 14.59
CA VAL A 126 -3.40 -5.37 15.57
C VAL A 126 -4.14 -6.32 16.51
N ARG A 127 -5.33 -5.93 16.99
CA ARG A 127 -6.18 -6.77 17.83
C ARG A 127 -6.59 -8.06 17.11
N HIS A 128 -7.11 -7.91 15.89
CA HIS A 128 -7.57 -9.04 15.10
C HIS A 128 -6.41 -9.96 14.69
N GLU A 129 -5.38 -9.39 14.04
CA GLU A 129 -4.34 -10.18 13.39
C GLU A 129 -3.35 -10.81 14.36
N PHE A 130 -3.02 -10.09 15.44
CA PHE A 130 -1.96 -10.52 16.34
C PHE A 130 -2.45 -10.97 17.72
N GLN A 131 -3.65 -10.57 18.13
CA GLN A 131 -4.16 -10.85 19.48
C GLN A 131 -5.43 -11.71 19.50
N GLY A 132 -6.03 -12.00 18.34
CA GLY A 132 -7.23 -12.82 18.21
C GLY A 132 -8.47 -12.23 18.89
N LYS A 133 -8.62 -10.90 18.87
CA LYS A 133 -9.72 -10.17 19.51
C LYS A 133 -10.63 -9.51 18.50
#